data_5436f5ea31a1cfa01dd84fc6f46fa122
#
_entry.id   5436f5ea31a1cfa01dd84fc6f46fa122
#
_cell.length_a   1.000
_cell.length_b   1.000
_cell.length_c   1.000
_cell.angle_alpha   90.00
_cell.angle_beta   90.00
_cell.angle_gamma   90.00
#
_symmetry.space_group_name_H-M   'P 1'
#
loop_
_entity.id
_entity.type
_entity.pdbx_description
1 polymer ?
#
loop_
_entity_poly.entity_id
_entity_poly.type
_entity_poly.pdbx_seq_one_letter_code
_entity_poly.pdbx_strand_id
1 'polypeptide(L)'
;MSQSLAIQPDDVRIIRALQVAPRASFASIAAALGLTEGTVNRRYRRLHADGVIRVAGVVNPGALGQSRWLVRLRCRPGSVAAIAAALAKRDDVNWVALGAAGSEVTCATQSRDQAQREELLGQRLPRTAAVLDISAFAMLRQFMGGRGHYWAALHGVLSPEQEAMLGSDGPPFTESAVVTDDPVHLSAEDEKILGALAADGRASLVDLARAADSTPGRVSRRLHVLLQQRVVHIDVEIAPAALGYHARANLWLRVHPSKVKNVGRSLAHEPEIAFAAAISGPYNIHAVAHCRDLDELFEFTSERIGALPGLQSMEVSPVLRHIKQAGTLLSGDRLVVPPTQA
;
A
#
# COMPACT_ATOMS: atom_id res chain seq x y z
N MET A 1 14.52 21.77 9.97
CA MET A 1 13.17 22.03 10.48
C MET A 1 12.21 21.84 9.31
N SER A 2 11.50 20.70 9.26
CA SER A 2 10.50 20.45 8.20
C SER A 2 9.28 21.32 8.54
N GLN A 3 8.96 22.28 7.67
CA GLN A 3 7.70 23.00 7.80
C GLN A 3 6.57 21.97 7.68
N SER A 4 5.80 21.80 8.76
CA SER A 4 4.57 21.01 8.76
C SER A 4 3.65 21.59 7.71
N LEU A 5 3.39 20.86 6.64
CA LEU A 5 2.38 21.26 5.66
C LEU A 5 1.02 21.23 6.37
N ALA A 6 0.41 22.37 6.51
CA ALA A 6 -0.95 22.45 7.07
C ALA A 6 -1.92 21.85 6.03
N ILE A 7 -2.31 20.59 6.25
CA ILE A 7 -3.38 19.95 5.49
C ILE A 7 -4.72 20.60 5.90
N GLN A 8 -5.44 21.10 4.92
CA GLN A 8 -6.73 21.76 5.12
C GLN A 8 -7.88 20.76 4.94
N PRO A 9 -9.08 21.02 5.48
CA PRO A 9 -10.24 20.12 5.34
C PRO A 9 -10.54 19.75 3.88
N ASP A 10 -10.46 20.68 2.94
CA ASP A 10 -10.68 20.39 1.52
C ASP A 10 -9.60 19.49 0.92
N ASP A 11 -8.36 19.52 1.43
CA ASP A 11 -7.31 18.60 0.99
C ASP A 11 -7.68 17.18 1.37
N VAL A 12 -8.17 16.97 2.60
CA VAL A 12 -8.63 15.65 3.07
C VAL A 12 -9.81 15.14 2.25
N ARG A 13 -10.77 16.02 1.92
CA ARG A 13 -11.91 15.70 1.04
C ARG A 13 -11.44 15.29 -0.37
N ILE A 14 -10.47 15.99 -0.95
CA ILE A 14 -9.88 15.67 -2.25
C ILE A 14 -9.15 14.32 -2.19
N ILE A 15 -8.37 14.05 -1.12
CA ILE A 15 -7.70 12.77 -0.93
C ILE A 15 -8.73 11.64 -0.86
N ARG A 16 -9.82 11.82 -0.10
CA ARG A 16 -10.89 10.82 -0.04
C ARG A 16 -11.58 10.63 -1.39
N ALA A 17 -11.86 11.69 -2.12
CA ALA A 17 -12.44 11.60 -3.46
C ALA A 17 -11.56 10.79 -4.43
N LEU A 18 -10.24 10.98 -4.34
CA LEU A 18 -9.27 10.19 -5.11
C LEU A 18 -9.21 8.73 -4.65
N GLN A 19 -9.36 8.42 -3.35
CA GLN A 19 -9.47 7.03 -2.90
C GLN A 19 -10.71 6.34 -3.51
N VAL A 20 -11.86 7.05 -3.57
CA VAL A 20 -13.10 6.52 -4.14
C VAL A 20 -12.97 6.32 -5.65
N ALA A 21 -12.45 7.33 -6.37
CA ALA A 21 -12.30 7.33 -7.82
C ALA A 21 -10.94 7.94 -8.23
N PRO A 22 -9.86 7.13 -8.23
CA PRO A 22 -8.49 7.63 -8.44
C PRO A 22 -8.26 8.31 -9.78
N ARG A 23 -9.02 7.94 -10.80
CA ARG A 23 -8.94 8.49 -12.17
C ARG A 23 -10.07 9.46 -12.50
N ALA A 24 -10.95 9.80 -11.55
CA ALA A 24 -11.99 10.81 -11.78
C ALA A 24 -11.38 12.13 -12.27
N SER A 25 -12.08 12.81 -13.18
CA SER A 25 -11.64 14.13 -13.65
C SER A 25 -11.67 15.15 -12.51
N PHE A 26 -10.84 16.17 -12.57
CA PHE A 26 -10.89 17.24 -11.57
C PHE A 26 -12.23 17.98 -11.60
N ALA A 27 -12.89 18.04 -12.74
CA ALA A 27 -14.24 18.56 -12.86
C ALA A 27 -15.27 17.72 -12.10
N SER A 28 -15.19 16.36 -12.21
CA SER A 28 -16.07 15.45 -11.47
C SER A 28 -15.84 15.55 -9.95
N ILE A 29 -14.58 15.61 -9.51
CA ILE A 29 -14.24 15.79 -8.10
C ILE A 29 -14.77 17.15 -7.61
N ALA A 30 -14.59 18.21 -8.38
CA ALA A 30 -15.06 19.56 -8.05
C ALA A 30 -16.59 19.59 -7.88
N ALA A 31 -17.32 18.97 -8.80
CA ALA A 31 -18.79 18.86 -8.74
C ALA A 31 -19.25 18.12 -7.47
N ALA A 32 -18.63 16.98 -7.14
CA ALA A 32 -18.98 16.21 -5.94
C ALA A 32 -18.67 16.96 -4.63
N LEU A 33 -17.61 17.78 -4.62
CA LEU A 33 -17.16 18.48 -3.42
C LEU A 33 -17.74 19.91 -3.25
N GLY A 34 -18.44 20.45 -4.27
CA GLY A 34 -18.88 21.84 -4.30
C GLY A 34 -17.71 22.84 -4.41
N LEU A 35 -16.64 22.44 -5.13
CA LEU A 35 -15.45 23.25 -5.37
C LEU A 35 -15.36 23.67 -6.84
N THR A 36 -14.41 24.54 -7.19
CA THR A 36 -14.08 24.78 -8.60
C THR A 36 -13.00 23.80 -9.07
N GLU A 37 -13.02 23.42 -10.35
CA GLU A 37 -12.01 22.55 -10.95
C GLU A 37 -10.58 23.09 -10.76
N GLY A 38 -10.40 24.41 -10.94
CA GLY A 38 -9.11 25.08 -10.73
C GLY A 38 -8.60 24.92 -9.29
N THR A 39 -9.50 24.94 -8.30
CA THR A 39 -9.15 24.72 -6.88
C THR A 39 -8.71 23.28 -6.66
N VAL A 40 -9.45 22.30 -7.17
CA VAL A 40 -9.10 20.88 -7.06
C VAL A 40 -7.74 20.60 -7.71
N ASN A 41 -7.53 21.07 -8.94
CA ASN A 41 -6.27 20.89 -9.67
C ASN A 41 -5.08 21.50 -8.93
N ARG A 42 -5.19 22.76 -8.47
CA ARG A 42 -4.12 23.42 -7.71
C ARG A 42 -3.78 22.69 -6.42
N ARG A 43 -4.80 22.25 -5.65
CA ARG A 43 -4.61 21.50 -4.42
C ARG A 43 -3.99 20.13 -4.67
N TYR A 44 -4.47 19.39 -5.67
CA TYR A 44 -3.89 18.11 -6.07
C TYR A 44 -2.41 18.25 -6.43
N ARG A 45 -2.06 19.22 -7.29
CA ARG A 45 -0.66 19.45 -7.69
C ARG A 45 0.22 19.79 -6.49
N ARG A 46 -0.27 20.57 -5.55
CA ARG A 46 0.46 20.88 -4.32
C ARG A 46 0.67 19.62 -3.48
N LEU A 47 -0.38 18.86 -3.18
CA LEU A 47 -0.30 17.63 -2.39
C LEU A 47 0.66 16.62 -3.02
N HIS A 48 0.62 16.49 -4.34
CA HIS A 48 1.52 15.63 -5.11
C HIS A 48 2.96 16.13 -5.06
N ALA A 49 3.22 17.40 -5.36
CA ALA A 49 4.57 17.98 -5.35
C ALA A 49 5.22 17.95 -3.94
N ASP A 50 4.41 18.09 -2.90
CA ASP A 50 4.85 18.02 -1.51
C ASP A 50 5.02 16.58 -1.00
N GLY A 51 4.78 15.56 -1.85
CA GLY A 51 4.92 14.16 -1.48
C GLY A 51 3.91 13.68 -0.43
N VAL A 52 2.75 14.35 -0.33
CA VAL A 52 1.66 13.95 0.57
C VAL A 52 0.87 12.80 -0.02
N ILE A 53 0.59 12.87 -1.31
CA ILE A 53 -0.12 11.83 -2.05
C ILE A 53 0.60 11.47 -3.35
N ARG A 54 0.36 10.25 -3.79
CA ARG A 54 0.68 9.78 -5.13
C ARG A 54 -0.41 8.85 -5.62
N VAL A 55 -0.83 8.99 -6.87
CA VAL A 55 -1.74 8.03 -7.51
C VAL A 55 -0.90 7.11 -8.38
N ALA A 56 -0.98 5.81 -8.13
CA ALA A 56 -0.17 4.82 -8.85
C ALA A 56 -0.98 3.56 -9.21
N GLY A 57 -0.62 2.94 -10.31
CA GLY A 57 -1.08 1.60 -10.65
C GLY A 57 -0.33 0.55 -9.84
N VAL A 58 -1.06 -0.25 -9.08
CA VAL A 58 -0.51 -1.33 -8.26
C VAL A 58 -0.89 -2.67 -8.90
N VAL A 59 0.11 -3.43 -9.28
CA VAL A 59 -0.09 -4.78 -9.83
C VAL A 59 -0.49 -5.73 -8.71
N ASN A 60 -1.50 -6.56 -8.96
CA ASN A 60 -1.89 -7.64 -8.08
C ASN A 60 -1.08 -8.92 -8.39
N PRO A 61 -0.08 -9.28 -7.59
CA PRO A 61 0.74 -10.46 -7.86
C PRO A 61 -0.07 -11.76 -7.89
N GLY A 62 -1.13 -11.85 -7.08
CA GLY A 62 -2.01 -13.01 -7.06
C GLY A 62 -2.69 -13.29 -8.39
N ALA A 63 -3.10 -12.26 -9.13
CA ALA A 63 -3.65 -12.41 -10.48
C ALA A 63 -2.63 -12.93 -11.49
N LEU A 64 -1.34 -12.81 -11.20
CA LEU A 64 -0.22 -13.30 -12.01
C LEU A 64 0.34 -14.64 -11.50
N GLY A 65 -0.33 -15.32 -10.57
CA GLY A 65 0.16 -16.55 -9.96
C GLY A 65 1.38 -16.37 -9.03
N GLN A 66 1.71 -15.14 -8.68
CA GLN A 66 2.87 -14.83 -7.85
C GLN A 66 2.53 -14.86 -6.36
N SER A 67 3.46 -15.30 -5.54
CA SER A 67 3.31 -15.32 -4.09
C SER A 67 3.87 -14.06 -3.44
N ARG A 68 3.23 -13.62 -2.37
CA ARG A 68 3.71 -12.53 -1.51
C ARG A 68 4.28 -13.08 -0.22
N TRP A 69 5.39 -12.50 0.22
CA TRP A 69 6.06 -12.87 1.45
C TRP A 69 6.34 -11.64 2.29
N LEU A 70 6.08 -11.77 3.57
CA LEU A 70 6.53 -10.81 4.57
C LEU A 70 7.82 -11.34 5.18
N VAL A 71 8.85 -10.52 5.21
CA VAL A 71 10.18 -10.90 5.72
C VAL A 71 10.56 -9.96 6.85
N ARG A 72 10.94 -10.54 7.96
CA ARG A 72 11.46 -9.85 9.14
C ARG A 72 12.93 -10.21 9.30
N LEU A 73 13.79 -9.21 9.29
CA LEU A 73 15.22 -9.36 9.41
C LEU A 73 15.69 -8.73 10.72
N ARG A 74 16.38 -9.48 11.54
CA ARG A 74 17.16 -8.95 12.64
C ARG A 74 18.59 -8.71 12.19
N CYS A 75 19.09 -7.50 12.40
CA CYS A 75 20.38 -7.07 11.86
C CYS A 75 21.30 -6.56 12.97
N ARG A 76 22.59 -6.58 12.70
CA ARG A 76 23.57 -5.93 13.58
C ARG A 76 23.30 -4.43 13.67
N PRO A 77 23.42 -3.82 14.87
CA PRO A 77 23.33 -2.36 15.01
C PRO A 77 24.26 -1.64 14.02
N GLY A 78 23.77 -0.54 13.43
CA GLY A 78 24.50 0.24 12.43
C GLY A 78 24.40 -0.27 10.98
N SER A 79 23.95 -1.51 10.73
CA SER A 79 23.83 -2.08 9.37
C SER A 79 22.44 -1.96 8.77
N VAL A 80 21.44 -1.68 9.58
CA VAL A 80 20.01 -1.72 9.24
C VAL A 80 19.66 -0.77 8.09
N ALA A 81 20.18 0.47 8.13
CA ALA A 81 19.89 1.46 7.10
C ALA A 81 20.43 1.04 5.73
N ALA A 82 21.63 0.44 5.68
CA ALA A 82 22.22 -0.04 4.43
C ALA A 82 21.44 -1.23 3.86
N ILE A 83 21.04 -2.18 4.71
CA ILE A 83 20.22 -3.34 4.31
C ILE A 83 18.85 -2.87 3.78
N ALA A 84 18.18 -1.99 4.51
CA ALA A 84 16.89 -1.45 4.09
C ALA A 84 16.98 -0.68 2.77
N ALA A 85 18.04 0.13 2.57
CA ALA A 85 18.27 0.84 1.32
C ALA A 85 18.55 -0.12 0.14
N ALA A 86 19.29 -1.21 0.38
CA ALA A 86 19.54 -2.23 -0.62
C ALA A 86 18.24 -2.98 -1.01
N LEU A 87 17.41 -3.33 -0.03
CA LEU A 87 16.10 -3.95 -0.28
C LEU A 87 15.15 -2.99 -1.02
N ALA A 88 15.14 -1.72 -0.65
CA ALA A 88 14.27 -0.73 -1.28
C ALA A 88 14.56 -0.48 -2.77
N LYS A 89 15.79 -0.75 -3.24
CA LYS A 89 16.18 -0.65 -4.65
C LYS A 89 15.68 -1.83 -5.51
N ARG A 90 15.20 -2.89 -4.91
CA ARG A 90 14.74 -4.08 -5.64
C ARG A 90 13.30 -3.88 -6.14
N ASP A 91 13.03 -4.35 -7.35
CA ASP A 91 11.69 -4.28 -7.96
C ASP A 91 10.73 -5.34 -7.38
N ASP A 92 11.29 -6.46 -6.88
CA ASP A 92 10.52 -7.52 -6.23
C ASP A 92 10.21 -7.23 -4.75
N VAL A 93 10.66 -6.10 -4.20
CA VAL A 93 10.37 -5.62 -2.85
C VAL A 93 9.53 -4.34 -2.97
N ASN A 94 8.30 -4.38 -2.49
CA ASN A 94 7.35 -3.25 -2.60
C ASN A 94 7.09 -2.51 -1.28
N TRP A 95 7.61 -3.02 -0.18
CA TRP A 95 7.49 -2.40 1.14
C TRP A 95 8.75 -2.62 1.97
N VAL A 96 9.28 -1.59 2.58
CA VAL A 96 10.44 -1.67 3.49
C VAL A 96 10.26 -0.70 4.64
N ALA A 97 10.31 -1.24 5.87
CA ALA A 97 10.23 -0.46 7.10
C ALA A 97 11.39 -0.78 8.04
N LEU A 98 11.87 0.23 8.74
CA LEU A 98 12.79 0.10 9.87
C LEU A 98 11.97 0.06 11.16
N GLY A 99 12.16 -0.96 11.98
CA GLY A 99 11.49 -1.12 13.26
C GLY A 99 12.46 -1.12 14.44
N ALA A 100 11.89 -1.21 15.63
CA ALA A 100 12.50 -1.51 16.92
C ALA A 100 13.92 -0.99 17.10
N ALA A 101 14.08 0.24 17.50
CA ALA A 101 15.37 0.83 17.90
C ALA A 101 16.51 0.62 16.88
N GLY A 102 16.20 0.50 15.58
CA GLY A 102 17.18 0.41 14.51
C GLY A 102 17.90 -0.95 14.41
N SER A 103 17.31 -2.03 14.87
CA SER A 103 17.88 -3.39 14.77
C SER A 103 17.07 -4.32 13.86
N GLU A 104 15.92 -3.87 13.36
CA GLU A 104 15.01 -4.69 12.57
C GLU A 104 14.62 -4.02 11.25
N VAL A 105 14.54 -4.84 10.18
CA VAL A 105 13.94 -4.49 8.90
C VAL A 105 12.77 -5.42 8.65
N THR A 106 11.60 -4.86 8.39
CA THR A 106 10.46 -5.61 7.85
C THR A 106 10.28 -5.23 6.39
N CYS A 107 10.18 -6.21 5.51
CA CYS A 107 9.89 -5.95 4.10
C CYS A 107 8.84 -6.92 3.55
N ALA A 108 8.08 -6.45 2.56
CA ALA A 108 7.19 -7.28 1.77
C ALA A 108 7.79 -7.48 0.39
N THR A 109 7.89 -8.74 -0.03
CA THR A 109 8.41 -9.13 -1.35
C THR A 109 7.36 -9.93 -2.12
N GLN A 110 7.41 -9.79 -3.42
CA GLN A 110 6.65 -10.58 -4.38
C GLN A 110 7.62 -11.31 -5.29
N SER A 111 7.41 -12.61 -5.46
CA SER A 111 8.27 -13.43 -6.31
C SER A 111 7.48 -13.93 -7.51
N ARG A 112 8.06 -13.77 -8.71
CA ARG A 112 7.46 -14.27 -9.95
C ARG A 112 7.48 -15.79 -10.01
N ASP A 113 8.53 -16.38 -9.43
CA ASP A 113 8.73 -17.82 -9.40
C ASP A 113 9.46 -18.28 -8.12
N GLN A 114 9.61 -19.59 -7.97
CA GLN A 114 10.30 -20.19 -6.85
C GLN A 114 11.79 -19.84 -6.85
N ALA A 115 12.44 -19.79 -8.00
CA ALA A 115 13.88 -19.54 -8.12
C ALA A 115 14.25 -18.14 -7.61
N GLN A 116 13.48 -17.11 -7.99
CA GLN A 116 13.67 -15.74 -7.49
C GLN A 116 13.51 -15.66 -5.97
N ARG A 117 12.53 -16.39 -5.41
CA ARG A 117 12.33 -16.47 -3.97
C ARG A 117 13.48 -17.16 -3.25
N GLU A 118 13.95 -18.30 -3.78
CA GLU A 118 15.10 -19.05 -3.25
C GLU A 118 16.38 -18.21 -3.31
N GLU A 119 16.58 -17.46 -4.40
CA GLU A 119 17.71 -16.55 -4.52
C GLU A 119 17.71 -15.50 -3.40
N LEU A 120 16.57 -14.82 -3.18
CA LEU A 120 16.48 -13.77 -2.15
C LEU A 120 16.56 -14.35 -0.74
N LEU A 121 15.65 -15.27 -0.41
CA LEU A 121 15.45 -15.76 0.97
C LEU A 121 16.44 -16.86 1.36
N GLY A 122 16.84 -17.72 0.41
CA GLY A 122 17.72 -18.85 0.67
C GLY A 122 19.20 -18.59 0.43
N GLN A 123 19.55 -17.58 -0.35
CA GLN A 123 20.94 -17.32 -0.70
C GLN A 123 21.44 -15.93 -0.35
N ARG A 124 20.80 -14.85 -0.85
CA ARG A 124 21.32 -13.48 -0.69
C ARG A 124 21.23 -12.99 0.74
N LEU A 125 20.06 -13.09 1.37
CA LEU A 125 19.87 -12.63 2.74
C LEU A 125 20.71 -13.43 3.74
N PRO A 126 20.76 -14.78 3.73
CA PRO A 126 21.58 -15.55 4.66
C PRO A 126 23.09 -15.30 4.52
N ARG A 127 23.57 -14.96 3.32
CA ARG A 127 24.98 -14.63 3.08
C ARG A 127 25.37 -13.21 3.52
N THR A 128 24.40 -12.38 3.91
CA THR A 128 24.66 -11.02 4.38
C THR A 128 25.10 -11.06 5.83
N ALA A 129 26.40 -10.90 6.09
CA ALA A 129 27.02 -11.05 7.43
C ALA A 129 26.42 -10.15 8.52
N ALA A 130 25.74 -9.07 8.14
CA ALA A 130 25.06 -8.15 9.04
C ALA A 130 23.64 -8.63 9.42
N VAL A 131 23.09 -9.63 8.76
CA VAL A 131 21.80 -10.25 9.10
C VAL A 131 22.04 -11.33 10.14
N LEU A 132 21.37 -11.22 11.28
CA LEU A 132 21.50 -12.13 12.41
C LEU A 132 20.41 -13.19 12.43
N ASP A 133 19.22 -12.84 11.97
CA ASP A 133 18.07 -13.73 11.92
C ASP A 133 17.13 -13.34 10.78
N ILE A 134 16.48 -14.35 10.20
CA ILE A 134 15.54 -14.19 9.08
C ILE A 134 14.28 -14.97 9.41
N SER A 135 13.16 -14.29 9.48
CA SER A 135 11.84 -14.90 9.54
C SER A 135 11.06 -14.52 8.28
N ALA A 136 10.60 -15.51 7.53
CA ALA A 136 9.84 -15.31 6.30
C ALA A 136 8.45 -15.95 6.43
N PHE A 137 7.41 -15.19 6.13
CA PHE A 137 6.02 -15.58 6.29
C PHE A 137 5.31 -15.46 4.93
N ALA A 138 4.70 -16.55 4.47
CA ALA A 138 3.82 -16.49 3.32
C ALA A 138 2.55 -15.71 3.66
N MET A 139 2.16 -14.75 2.83
CA MET A 139 0.85 -14.12 2.92
C MET A 139 -0.19 -15.09 2.35
N LEU A 140 -1.11 -15.55 3.20
CA LEU A 140 -2.12 -16.54 2.84
C LEU A 140 -3.41 -15.87 2.35
N ARG A 141 -3.76 -14.73 2.95
CA ARG A 141 -4.94 -13.94 2.61
C ARG A 141 -4.74 -12.49 3.02
N GLN A 142 -5.09 -11.58 2.14
CA GLN A 142 -5.13 -10.15 2.44
C GLN A 142 -6.56 -9.73 2.75
N PHE A 143 -6.76 -9.01 3.87
CA PHE A 143 -8.07 -8.50 4.30
C PHE A 143 -8.27 -7.03 3.91
N MET A 144 -7.19 -6.30 3.70
CA MET A 144 -7.17 -4.90 3.28
C MET A 144 -6.16 -4.69 2.17
N GLY A 145 -6.32 -3.57 1.48
CA GLY A 145 -5.48 -3.18 0.36
C GLY A 145 -6.13 -3.55 -0.97
N GLY A 146 -5.94 -2.71 -1.94
CA GLY A 146 -6.65 -2.74 -3.18
C GLY A 146 -7.96 -1.94 -3.08
N ARG A 147 -8.63 -1.79 -4.22
CA ARG A 147 -9.77 -0.90 -4.37
C ARG A 147 -10.93 -1.24 -3.43
N GLY A 148 -11.43 -0.23 -2.74
CA GLY A 148 -12.56 -0.34 -1.80
C GLY A 148 -12.19 -0.76 -0.37
N HIS A 149 -10.94 -1.14 -0.11
CA HIS A 149 -10.41 -1.40 1.23
C HIS A 149 -9.18 -0.53 1.48
N TYR A 150 -9.35 0.77 1.26
CA TYR A 150 -8.38 1.77 1.63
C TYR A 150 -8.30 1.90 3.15
N TRP A 151 -7.22 2.48 3.60
CA TRP A 151 -7.10 2.91 4.97
C TRP A 151 -8.35 3.69 5.43
N ALA A 152 -9.07 3.12 6.39
CA ALA A 152 -10.41 3.55 6.78
C ALA A 152 -10.44 4.90 7.51
N ALA A 153 -9.27 5.46 7.88
CA ALA A 153 -9.16 6.74 8.58
C ALA A 153 -9.87 7.92 7.87
N LEU A 154 -10.10 7.81 6.56
CA LEU A 154 -10.82 8.82 5.78
C LEU A 154 -12.27 8.43 5.46
N HIS A 155 -12.78 7.34 6.04
CA HIS A 155 -14.20 7.00 5.91
C HIS A 155 -15.04 8.05 6.60
N GLY A 156 -16.18 8.42 5.98
CA GLY A 156 -17.09 9.47 6.53
C GLY A 156 -16.64 10.92 6.27
N VAL A 157 -15.48 11.14 5.63
CA VAL A 157 -15.05 12.48 5.19
C VAL A 157 -15.96 13.03 4.08
N LEU A 158 -16.47 12.14 3.24
CA LEU A 158 -17.49 12.46 2.23
C LEU A 158 -18.82 11.80 2.60
N SER A 159 -19.92 12.43 2.19
CA SER A 159 -21.23 11.82 2.33
C SER A 159 -21.41 10.69 1.31
N PRO A 160 -22.32 9.73 1.56
CA PRO A 160 -22.65 8.67 0.60
C PRO A 160 -23.06 9.22 -0.79
N GLU A 161 -23.77 10.36 -0.82
CA GLU A 161 -24.19 11.03 -2.07
C GLU A 161 -22.96 11.56 -2.83
N GLN A 162 -21.99 12.16 -2.13
CA GLN A 162 -20.74 12.65 -2.74
C GLN A 162 -19.90 11.50 -3.29
N GLU A 163 -19.80 10.38 -2.55
CA GLU A 163 -19.11 9.19 -3.05
C GLU A 163 -19.82 8.57 -4.27
N ALA A 164 -21.16 8.55 -4.25
CA ALA A 164 -21.96 8.06 -5.39
C ALA A 164 -21.79 8.93 -6.64
N MET A 165 -21.69 10.26 -6.51
CA MET A 165 -21.43 11.18 -7.61
C MET A 165 -20.07 10.95 -8.29
N LEU A 166 -19.06 10.51 -7.54
CA LEU A 166 -17.75 10.22 -8.10
C LEU A 166 -17.73 8.95 -8.96
N GLY A 167 -18.72 8.07 -8.72
CA GLY A 167 -18.75 6.77 -9.36
C GLY A 167 -17.64 5.86 -8.83
N SER A 168 -17.52 4.70 -9.44
CA SER A 168 -16.45 3.77 -9.10
C SER A 168 -15.75 3.27 -10.36
N ASP A 169 -14.39 3.37 -10.42
CA ASP A 169 -13.58 2.93 -11.58
C ASP A 169 -13.28 1.42 -11.60
N GLY A 170 -14.24 0.50 -11.55
CA GLY A 170 -14.06 -0.96 -11.64
C GLY A 170 -14.65 -1.73 -10.44
N PRO A 171 -14.51 -3.04 -10.39
CA PRO A 171 -15.12 -3.89 -9.37
C PRO A 171 -14.53 -3.64 -7.99
N PRO A 172 -15.32 -3.71 -6.90
CA PRO A 172 -14.82 -3.56 -5.54
C PRO A 172 -13.80 -4.65 -5.21
N PHE A 173 -12.92 -4.34 -4.26
CA PHE A 173 -12.03 -5.35 -3.70
C PHE A 173 -12.87 -6.48 -3.07
N THR A 174 -12.53 -7.71 -3.40
CA THR A 174 -13.02 -8.88 -2.67
C THR A 174 -11.83 -9.51 -1.98
N GLU A 175 -12.02 -9.98 -0.74
CA GLU A 175 -11.02 -10.80 -0.06
C GLU A 175 -10.55 -11.89 -1.03
N SER A 176 -9.33 -11.78 -1.50
CA SER A 176 -8.81 -12.70 -2.50
C SER A 176 -7.90 -13.73 -1.83
N ALA A 177 -8.01 -14.97 -2.28
CA ALA A 177 -6.88 -15.87 -2.19
C ALA A 177 -5.70 -15.20 -2.88
N VAL A 178 -4.50 -15.34 -2.31
CA VAL A 178 -3.30 -14.63 -2.79
C VAL A 178 -2.85 -15.10 -4.18
N VAL A 179 -3.34 -16.24 -4.66
CA VAL A 179 -2.98 -16.83 -5.95
C VAL A 179 -4.23 -17.38 -6.64
N THR A 180 -4.35 -17.17 -7.94
CA THR A 180 -5.38 -17.77 -8.79
C THR A 180 -4.89 -19.08 -9.41
N ASP A 181 -5.80 -20.01 -9.67
CA ASP A 181 -5.51 -21.27 -10.38
C ASP A 181 -5.25 -21.04 -11.88
N ASP A 182 -5.70 -19.90 -12.42
CA ASP A 182 -5.48 -19.50 -13.82
C ASP A 182 -4.81 -18.12 -13.88
N PRO A 183 -3.48 -18.05 -13.80
CA PRO A 183 -2.74 -16.79 -13.80
C PRO A 183 -2.80 -16.08 -15.15
N VAL A 184 -3.00 -14.77 -15.11
CA VAL A 184 -2.96 -13.92 -16.30
C VAL A 184 -1.52 -13.78 -16.79
N HIS A 185 -1.30 -14.11 -18.07
CA HIS A 185 -0.03 -13.86 -18.73
C HIS A 185 0.01 -12.44 -19.31
N LEU A 186 1.03 -11.69 -18.93
CA LEU A 186 1.26 -10.33 -19.45
C LEU A 186 2.00 -10.38 -20.78
N SER A 187 1.54 -9.58 -21.72
CA SER A 187 2.30 -9.26 -22.93
C SER A 187 3.34 -8.16 -22.66
N ALA A 188 4.31 -7.98 -23.53
CA ALA A 188 5.26 -6.87 -23.44
C ALA A 188 4.57 -5.49 -23.48
N GLU A 189 3.43 -5.37 -24.18
CA GLU A 189 2.60 -4.17 -24.17
C GLU A 189 1.97 -3.92 -22.80
N ASP A 190 1.50 -4.97 -22.13
CA ASP A 190 0.95 -4.88 -20.78
C ASP A 190 2.00 -4.42 -19.77
N GLU A 191 3.21 -4.98 -19.83
CA GLU A 191 4.29 -4.58 -18.93
C GLU A 191 4.63 -3.10 -19.06
N LYS A 192 4.64 -2.55 -20.28
CA LYS A 192 4.84 -1.12 -20.54
C LYS A 192 3.70 -0.27 -19.99
N ILE A 193 2.43 -0.68 -20.22
CA ILE A 193 1.26 0.00 -19.66
C ILE A 193 1.31 0.01 -18.14
N LEU A 194 1.59 -1.14 -17.51
CA LEU A 194 1.68 -1.28 -16.06
C LEU A 194 2.83 -0.47 -15.49
N GLY A 195 3.99 -0.41 -16.16
CA GLY A 195 5.12 0.43 -15.78
C GLY A 195 4.78 1.92 -15.81
N ALA A 196 4.09 2.38 -16.85
CA ALA A 196 3.64 3.77 -16.94
C ALA A 196 2.59 4.12 -15.87
N LEU A 197 1.65 3.21 -15.59
CA LEU A 197 0.68 3.38 -14.50
C LEU A 197 1.33 3.34 -13.12
N ALA A 198 2.36 2.53 -12.92
CA ALA A 198 3.13 2.52 -11.69
C ALA A 198 3.88 3.85 -11.46
N ALA A 199 4.29 4.53 -12.54
CA ALA A 199 4.87 5.88 -12.46
C ALA A 199 3.81 6.96 -12.20
N ASP A 200 2.69 6.94 -12.94
CA ASP A 200 1.56 7.84 -12.76
C ASP A 200 0.23 7.11 -13.03
N GLY A 201 -0.51 6.79 -11.98
CA GLY A 201 -1.83 6.15 -12.07
C GLY A 201 -2.88 7.00 -12.76
N ARG A 202 -2.65 8.30 -12.93
CA ARG A 202 -3.51 9.24 -13.65
C ARG A 202 -3.02 9.56 -15.06
N ALA A 203 -1.95 8.91 -15.55
CA ALA A 203 -1.45 9.08 -16.92
C ALA A 203 -2.58 9.01 -17.95
N SER A 204 -2.56 9.89 -18.94
CA SER A 204 -3.57 9.94 -20.00
C SER A 204 -3.46 8.70 -20.90
N LEU A 205 -4.54 8.36 -21.61
CA LEU A 205 -4.49 7.27 -22.58
C LEU A 205 -3.47 7.54 -23.70
N VAL A 206 -3.19 8.81 -24.00
CA VAL A 206 -2.17 9.21 -24.99
C VAL A 206 -0.77 8.92 -24.45
N ASP A 207 -0.50 9.24 -23.18
CA ASP A 207 0.81 8.97 -22.55
C ASP A 207 1.06 7.48 -22.36
N LEU A 208 0.03 6.73 -21.94
CA LEU A 208 0.09 5.28 -21.86
C LEU A 208 0.35 4.64 -23.24
N ALA A 209 -0.30 5.16 -24.30
CA ALA A 209 -0.10 4.69 -25.67
C ALA A 209 1.32 4.96 -26.16
N ARG A 210 1.86 6.15 -25.85
CA ARG A 210 3.25 6.50 -26.16
C ARG A 210 4.23 5.56 -25.43
N ALA A 211 4.01 5.31 -24.14
CA ALA A 211 4.86 4.41 -23.34
C ALA A 211 4.83 2.96 -23.84
N ALA A 212 3.69 2.52 -24.35
CA ALA A 212 3.46 1.16 -24.84
C ALA A 212 3.73 0.97 -26.35
N ASP A 213 4.19 1.97 -27.05
CA ASP A 213 4.33 1.99 -28.54
C ASP A 213 3.03 1.53 -29.23
N SER A 214 1.90 2.06 -28.81
CA SER A 214 0.57 1.62 -29.20
C SER A 214 -0.37 2.80 -29.54
N THR A 215 -1.66 2.52 -29.72
CA THR A 215 -2.67 3.54 -29.96
C THR A 215 -3.57 3.75 -28.74
N PRO A 216 -4.09 4.97 -28.49
CA PRO A 216 -4.97 5.24 -27.34
C PRO A 216 -6.19 4.31 -27.26
N GLY A 217 -6.79 3.97 -28.39
CA GLY A 217 -7.96 3.08 -28.45
C GLY A 217 -7.61 1.62 -28.07
N ARG A 218 -6.42 1.14 -28.46
CA ARG A 218 -5.95 -0.20 -28.08
C ARG A 218 -5.60 -0.24 -26.60
N VAL A 219 -4.88 0.74 -26.11
CA VAL A 219 -4.52 0.87 -24.68
C VAL A 219 -5.77 1.00 -23.81
N SER A 220 -6.78 1.78 -24.22
CA SER A 220 -8.04 1.91 -23.49
C SER A 220 -8.73 0.54 -23.30
N ARG A 221 -8.85 -0.24 -24.37
CA ARG A 221 -9.44 -1.59 -24.31
C ARG A 221 -8.61 -2.52 -23.42
N ARG A 222 -7.27 -2.48 -23.55
CA ARG A 222 -6.39 -3.35 -22.77
C ARG A 222 -6.39 -2.99 -21.29
N LEU A 223 -6.34 -1.70 -20.96
CA LEU A 223 -6.45 -1.20 -19.60
C LEU A 223 -7.78 -1.62 -18.95
N HIS A 224 -8.88 -1.53 -19.68
CA HIS A 224 -10.17 -2.02 -19.20
C HIS A 224 -10.12 -3.50 -18.83
N VAL A 225 -9.54 -4.35 -19.68
CA VAL A 225 -9.37 -5.79 -19.40
C VAL A 225 -8.50 -6.04 -18.16
N LEU A 226 -7.36 -5.36 -18.05
CA LEU A 226 -6.45 -5.50 -16.91
C LEU A 226 -7.11 -5.10 -15.58
N LEU A 227 -7.93 -4.03 -15.59
CA LEU A 227 -8.72 -3.62 -14.43
C LEU A 227 -9.82 -4.63 -14.09
N GLN A 228 -10.56 -5.14 -15.09
CA GLN A 228 -11.62 -6.14 -14.88
C GLN A 228 -11.08 -7.48 -14.35
N GLN A 229 -9.94 -7.92 -14.88
CA GLN A 229 -9.24 -9.13 -14.42
C GLN A 229 -8.48 -8.92 -13.10
N ARG A 230 -8.54 -7.70 -12.53
CA ARG A 230 -7.86 -7.34 -11.27
C ARG A 230 -6.34 -7.54 -11.32
N VAL A 231 -5.75 -7.49 -12.51
CA VAL A 231 -4.29 -7.51 -12.71
C VAL A 231 -3.66 -6.24 -12.15
N VAL A 232 -4.35 -5.12 -12.31
CA VAL A 232 -3.94 -3.82 -11.77
C VAL A 232 -5.13 -3.13 -11.11
N HIS A 233 -4.87 -2.41 -10.05
CA HIS A 233 -5.77 -1.42 -9.49
C HIS A 233 -5.04 -0.09 -9.37
N ILE A 234 -5.77 1.00 -9.45
CA ILE A 234 -5.21 2.32 -9.22
C ILE A 234 -5.41 2.67 -7.75
N ASP A 235 -4.35 3.00 -7.08
CA ASP A 235 -4.34 3.31 -5.64
C ASP A 235 -3.83 4.72 -5.37
N VAL A 236 -4.22 5.26 -4.22
CA VAL A 236 -3.76 6.55 -3.71
C VAL A 236 -2.85 6.29 -2.52
N GLU A 237 -1.56 6.34 -2.77
CA GLU A 237 -0.57 6.32 -1.71
C GLU A 237 -0.64 7.64 -0.92
N ILE A 238 -0.65 7.54 0.39
CA ILE A 238 -0.73 8.68 1.29
C ILE A 238 0.46 8.62 2.24
N ALA A 239 1.08 9.75 2.51
CA ALA A 239 2.07 9.91 3.57
C ALA A 239 1.33 10.12 4.91
N PRO A 240 1.25 9.13 5.82
CA PRO A 240 0.36 9.21 7.00
C PRO A 240 0.70 10.37 7.93
N ALA A 241 1.98 10.68 8.08
CA ALA A 241 2.44 11.79 8.93
C ALA A 241 1.91 13.16 8.48
N ALA A 242 1.62 13.34 7.17
CA ALA A 242 1.00 14.56 6.66
C ALA A 242 -0.44 14.74 7.16
N LEU A 243 -1.12 13.64 7.51
CA LEU A 243 -2.46 13.62 8.10
C LEU A 243 -2.45 13.57 9.63
N GLY A 244 -1.26 13.73 10.27
CA GLY A 244 -1.12 13.74 11.72
C GLY A 244 -0.91 12.37 12.37
N TYR A 245 -0.69 11.31 11.59
CA TYR A 245 -0.43 9.96 12.11
C TYR A 245 1.08 9.72 12.24
N HIS A 246 1.62 9.93 13.44
CA HIS A 246 3.06 9.87 13.71
C HIS A 246 3.51 8.57 14.38
N ALA A 247 2.62 7.88 15.11
CA ALA A 247 2.89 6.57 15.68
C ALA A 247 2.45 5.47 14.73
N ARG A 248 3.41 4.63 14.33
CA ARG A 248 3.20 3.50 13.41
C ARG A 248 3.75 2.22 14.03
N ALA A 249 3.03 1.12 13.90
CA ALA A 249 3.46 -0.16 14.43
C ALA A 249 3.08 -1.32 13.51
N ASN A 250 3.95 -2.32 13.42
CA ASN A 250 3.59 -3.67 12.99
C ASN A 250 2.96 -4.41 14.17
N LEU A 251 1.80 -4.98 13.96
CA LEU A 251 1.09 -5.83 14.90
C LEU A 251 1.20 -7.28 14.43
N TRP A 252 1.82 -8.11 15.24
CA TRP A 252 1.94 -9.54 15.00
C TRP A 252 0.99 -10.26 15.95
N LEU A 253 -0.10 -10.78 15.40
CA LEU A 253 -1.19 -11.36 16.21
C LEU A 253 -1.17 -12.88 16.09
N ARG A 254 -1.28 -13.55 17.23
CA ARG A 254 -1.60 -14.96 17.33
C ARG A 254 -3.06 -15.10 17.73
N VAL A 255 -3.86 -15.63 16.82
CA VAL A 255 -5.31 -15.77 16.96
C VAL A 255 -5.67 -17.24 16.87
N HIS A 256 -6.71 -17.68 17.59
CA HIS A 256 -7.21 -19.04 17.44
C HIS A 256 -7.54 -19.34 15.98
N PRO A 257 -7.09 -20.45 15.38
CA PRO A 257 -7.21 -20.72 13.94
C PRO A 257 -8.61 -20.52 13.36
N SER A 258 -9.64 -20.95 14.08
CA SER A 258 -11.04 -20.79 13.65
C SER A 258 -11.53 -19.33 13.61
N LYS A 259 -10.81 -18.39 14.22
CA LYS A 259 -11.19 -16.97 14.31
C LYS A 259 -10.39 -16.07 13.38
N VAL A 260 -9.31 -16.56 12.75
CA VAL A 260 -8.42 -15.77 11.89
C VAL A 260 -9.19 -14.96 10.84
N LYS A 261 -10.14 -15.59 10.15
CA LYS A 261 -10.92 -14.92 9.11
C LYS A 261 -11.78 -13.78 9.66
N ASN A 262 -12.44 -14.00 10.79
CA ASN A 262 -13.33 -12.99 11.39
C ASN A 262 -12.50 -11.84 11.98
N VAL A 263 -11.42 -12.14 12.69
CA VAL A 263 -10.51 -11.11 13.22
C VAL A 263 -9.89 -10.28 12.11
N GLY A 264 -9.42 -10.92 11.04
CA GLY A 264 -8.88 -10.20 9.90
C GLY A 264 -9.88 -9.24 9.25
N ARG A 265 -11.16 -9.63 9.16
CA ARG A 265 -12.24 -8.76 8.68
C ARG A 265 -12.54 -7.62 9.65
N SER A 266 -12.58 -7.89 10.95
CA SER A 266 -12.76 -6.83 11.95
C SER A 266 -11.64 -5.78 11.84
N LEU A 267 -10.39 -6.22 11.76
CA LEU A 267 -9.24 -5.32 11.57
C LEU A 267 -9.37 -4.43 10.32
N ALA A 268 -9.95 -4.94 9.24
CA ALA A 268 -10.13 -4.18 8.01
C ALA A 268 -11.11 -2.99 8.14
N HIS A 269 -11.91 -2.93 9.19
CA HIS A 269 -12.83 -1.83 9.46
C HIS A 269 -12.30 -0.82 10.49
N GLU A 270 -11.14 -1.12 11.11
CA GLU A 270 -10.54 -0.24 12.10
C GLU A 270 -9.86 0.96 11.41
N PRO A 271 -10.19 2.21 11.78
CA PRO A 271 -9.59 3.40 11.18
C PRO A 271 -8.06 3.47 11.33
N GLU A 272 -7.53 2.90 12.39
CA GLU A 272 -6.10 2.87 12.66
C GLU A 272 -5.36 1.81 11.84
N ILE A 273 -6.07 0.83 11.28
CA ILE A 273 -5.42 -0.25 10.50
C ILE A 273 -5.28 0.17 9.04
N ALA A 274 -4.04 0.26 8.58
CA ALA A 274 -3.69 0.55 7.20
C ALA A 274 -3.48 -0.70 6.34
N PHE A 275 -3.16 -1.83 6.98
CA PHE A 275 -2.97 -3.12 6.32
C PHE A 275 -3.28 -4.28 7.27
N ALA A 276 -3.90 -5.35 6.77
CA ALA A 276 -4.09 -6.59 7.49
C ALA A 276 -4.07 -7.80 6.56
N ALA A 277 -3.33 -8.85 6.96
CA ALA A 277 -3.23 -10.10 6.22
C ALA A 277 -3.07 -11.31 7.15
N ALA A 278 -3.66 -12.45 6.74
CA ALA A 278 -3.30 -13.74 7.32
C ALA A 278 -1.95 -14.18 6.76
N ILE A 279 -1.07 -14.65 7.64
CA ILE A 279 0.28 -15.09 7.32
C ILE A 279 0.56 -16.48 7.89
N SER A 280 1.57 -17.16 7.34
CA SER A 280 2.11 -18.40 7.93
C SER A 280 2.98 -18.08 9.15
N GLY A 281 3.29 -19.10 9.97
CA GLY A 281 4.24 -18.99 11.08
C GLY A 281 3.58 -18.90 12.46
N PRO A 282 4.33 -18.50 13.49
CA PRO A 282 3.87 -18.50 14.87
C PRO A 282 2.79 -17.43 15.15
N TYR A 283 2.85 -16.31 14.44
CA TYR A 283 1.77 -15.35 14.32
C TYR A 283 1.00 -15.68 13.03
N ASN A 284 -0.31 -15.60 13.08
CA ASN A 284 -1.14 -15.94 11.93
C ASN A 284 -1.93 -14.75 11.33
N ILE A 285 -1.77 -13.56 11.91
CA ILE A 285 -2.17 -12.30 11.34
C ILE A 285 -1.04 -11.28 11.51
N HIS A 286 -0.74 -10.55 10.45
CA HIS A 286 0.06 -9.33 10.48
C HIS A 286 -0.82 -8.15 10.10
N ALA A 287 -0.74 -7.07 10.89
CA ALA A 287 -1.40 -5.81 10.59
C ALA A 287 -0.44 -4.64 10.78
N VAL A 288 -0.75 -3.52 10.13
CA VAL A 288 -0.02 -2.25 10.27
C VAL A 288 -0.97 -1.22 10.82
N ALA A 289 -0.65 -0.69 12.00
CA ALA A 289 -1.41 0.37 12.65
C ALA A 289 -0.76 1.74 12.43
N HIS A 290 -1.60 2.75 12.18
CA HIS A 290 -1.25 4.16 12.14
C HIS A 290 -2.09 4.90 13.18
N CYS A 291 -1.44 5.46 14.20
CA CYS A 291 -2.04 6.24 15.27
C CYS A 291 -1.43 7.63 15.28
N ARG A 292 -2.09 8.57 15.91
CA ARG A 292 -1.61 9.96 16.01
C ARG A 292 -0.34 10.04 16.85
N ASP A 293 -0.35 9.36 17.98
CA ASP A 293 0.73 9.30 18.95
C ASP A 293 0.81 7.92 19.63
N LEU A 294 1.70 7.78 20.60
CA LEU A 294 1.89 6.53 21.33
C LEU A 294 0.78 6.24 22.32
N ASP A 295 0.09 7.26 22.83
CA ASP A 295 -1.04 7.10 23.74
C ASP A 295 -2.23 6.49 22.97
N GLU A 296 -2.57 7.04 21.80
CA GLU A 296 -3.58 6.44 20.92
C GLU A 296 -3.20 5.01 20.51
N LEU A 297 -1.91 4.73 20.23
CA LEU A 297 -1.45 3.38 19.91
C LEU A 297 -1.65 2.44 21.11
N PHE A 298 -1.38 2.89 22.32
CA PHE A 298 -1.61 2.12 23.54
C PHE A 298 -3.08 1.79 23.73
N GLU A 299 -3.96 2.80 23.70
CA GLU A 299 -5.41 2.63 23.85
C GLU A 299 -5.96 1.68 22.75
N PHE A 300 -5.57 1.91 21.50
CA PHE A 300 -5.98 1.06 20.38
C PHE A 300 -5.56 -0.39 20.56
N THR A 301 -4.31 -0.64 20.94
CA THR A 301 -3.80 -2.01 21.08
C THR A 301 -4.34 -2.72 22.32
N SER A 302 -4.49 -2.01 23.46
CA SER A 302 -4.96 -2.61 24.71
C SER A 302 -6.48 -2.82 24.74
N GLU A 303 -7.27 -1.85 24.30
CA GLU A 303 -8.73 -1.93 24.40
C GLU A 303 -9.38 -2.58 23.18
N ARG A 304 -9.00 -2.14 21.97
CA ARG A 304 -9.69 -2.60 20.75
C ARG A 304 -9.10 -3.89 20.19
N ILE A 305 -7.78 -3.95 20.04
CA ILE A 305 -7.11 -5.19 19.57
C ILE A 305 -7.16 -6.24 20.66
N GLY A 306 -6.89 -5.88 21.92
CA GLY A 306 -6.94 -6.78 23.07
C GLY A 306 -8.30 -7.45 23.30
N ALA A 307 -9.39 -6.78 22.90
CA ALA A 307 -10.75 -7.33 22.99
C ALA A 307 -11.16 -8.25 21.81
N LEU A 308 -10.31 -8.44 20.80
CA LEU A 308 -10.67 -9.25 19.64
C LEU A 308 -10.89 -10.73 20.02
N PRO A 309 -12.02 -11.33 19.61
CA PRO A 309 -12.37 -12.69 19.98
C PRO A 309 -11.35 -13.71 19.45
N GLY A 310 -10.72 -14.44 20.37
CA GLY A 310 -9.75 -15.48 20.03
C GLY A 310 -8.32 -15.00 19.89
N LEU A 311 -8.01 -13.74 20.20
CA LEU A 311 -6.65 -13.26 20.37
C LEU A 311 -5.97 -14.02 21.50
N GLN A 312 -4.80 -14.59 21.25
CA GLN A 312 -4.00 -15.36 22.22
C GLN A 312 -2.78 -14.57 22.67
N SER A 313 -2.12 -13.90 21.75
CA SER A 313 -0.98 -13.03 22.04
C SER A 313 -0.81 -12.00 20.93
N MET A 314 -0.15 -10.91 21.26
CA MET A 314 0.18 -9.83 20.34
C MET A 314 1.61 -9.35 20.63
N GLU A 315 2.36 -9.10 19.56
CA GLU A 315 3.59 -8.31 19.61
C GLU A 315 3.34 -6.99 18.87
N VAL A 316 3.66 -5.89 19.52
CA VAL A 316 3.62 -4.54 18.92
C VAL A 316 5.05 -4.12 18.63
N SER A 317 5.39 -3.98 17.34
CA SER A 317 6.71 -3.54 16.90
C SER A 317 6.60 -2.12 16.32
N PRO A 318 7.00 -1.07 17.04
CA PRO A 318 6.98 0.30 16.53
C PRO A 318 7.84 0.43 15.27
N VAL A 319 7.31 1.15 14.28
CA VAL A 319 8.02 1.47 13.03
C VAL A 319 8.71 2.81 13.18
N LEU A 320 10.03 2.81 13.13
CA LEU A 320 10.84 4.02 13.20
C LEU A 320 10.70 4.86 11.92
N ARG A 321 10.79 4.20 10.75
CA ARG A 321 10.72 4.86 9.45
C ARG A 321 10.35 3.88 8.34
N HIS A 322 9.52 4.31 7.40
CA HIS A 322 9.34 3.65 6.12
C HIS A 322 10.40 4.13 5.12
N ILE A 323 10.97 3.21 4.35
CA ILE A 323 11.93 3.48 3.28
C ILE A 323 11.25 3.34 1.92
N LYS A 324 10.34 2.36 1.81
CA LYS A 324 9.55 2.11 0.59
C LYS A 324 8.13 1.73 0.99
N GLN A 325 7.15 2.26 0.28
CA GLN A 325 5.72 2.01 0.48
C GLN A 325 5.08 1.76 -0.88
N ALA A 326 4.40 0.62 -1.06
CA ALA A 326 3.72 0.22 -2.29
C ALA A 326 4.55 0.41 -3.59
N GLY A 327 5.87 0.32 -3.49
CA GLY A 327 6.80 0.57 -4.61
C GLY A 327 7.42 1.97 -4.62
N THR A 328 6.87 2.94 -3.90
CA THR A 328 7.37 4.32 -3.81
C THR A 328 8.39 4.48 -2.69
N LEU A 329 9.52 5.12 -2.99
CA LEU A 329 10.50 5.49 -1.97
C LEU A 329 9.97 6.63 -1.10
N LEU A 330 10.40 6.67 0.17
CA LEU A 330 10.13 7.78 1.06
C LEU A 330 11.43 8.50 1.43
N SER A 331 11.34 9.83 1.49
CA SER A 331 12.37 10.71 2.04
C SER A 331 11.80 11.38 3.30
N GLY A 332 12.27 10.94 4.47
CA GLY A 332 11.59 11.27 5.73
C GLY A 332 10.18 10.68 5.72
N ASP A 333 9.18 11.53 5.99
CA ASP A 333 7.77 11.18 6.00
C ASP A 333 7.02 11.58 4.71
N ARG A 334 7.74 11.77 3.58
CA ARG A 334 7.17 12.19 2.29
C ARG A 334 7.45 11.15 1.20
N LEU A 335 6.47 10.95 0.34
CA LEU A 335 6.61 10.13 -0.85
C LEU A 335 7.57 10.84 -1.83
N VAL A 336 8.53 10.08 -2.36
CA VAL A 336 9.40 10.58 -3.45
C VAL A 336 8.64 10.38 -4.75
N VAL A 337 8.10 11.46 -5.27
CA VAL A 337 7.36 11.46 -6.53
C VAL A 337 8.33 11.72 -7.67
N PRO A 338 8.39 10.87 -8.71
CA PRO A 338 9.15 11.19 -9.90
C PRO A 338 8.67 12.51 -10.50
N PRO A 339 9.56 13.34 -11.05
CA PRO A 339 9.13 14.55 -11.75
C PRO A 339 8.17 14.16 -12.89
N THR A 340 7.00 14.80 -12.93
CA THR A 340 6.05 14.64 -14.03
C THR A 340 6.76 15.07 -15.30
N GLN A 341 6.92 14.16 -16.27
CA GLN A 341 7.40 14.55 -17.59
C GLN A 341 6.36 15.50 -18.20
N ALA A 342 6.79 16.75 -18.43
CA ALA A 342 5.97 17.83 -19.00
C ALA A 342 5.66 17.58 -20.47
#